data_5d4462d9aa24357b480176aafe7d746c
#
_entry.id   5d4462d9aa24357b480176aafe7d746c
#
_cell.length_a   1.000
_cell.length_b   1.000
_cell.length_c   1.000
_cell.angle_alpha   90.00
_cell.angle_beta   90.00
_cell.angle_gamma   90.00
#
_symmetry.space_group_name_H-M   'P 1'
#
loop_
_entity.id
_entity.type
_entity.pdbx_description
1 polymer ?
#
loop_
_entity_poly.entity_id
_entity_poly.type
_entity_poly.pdbx_seq_one_letter_code
_entity_poly.pdbx_strand_id
1 'polypeptide(L)'
;NYPLLVEKNGFRIAMLNYTYAINGATVHAPNIVNRIDTAKISIDIEKAKSMEPDAIIAFMHWGEEYKLEPVSSQKKMADWLFEKGVTHIIGGHPHVVEPIEIRTDSITGEKHLLAYSLGNFLSNSTRQNTYAEMTIRLDMEKDSTVRISNCDYSLYFVSNPPNNGRKQFRIYPVTVPDSLLNAFESYRKHIATDTISAPLNETN
;
A
#
# COMPACT_ATOMS: atom_id res chain seq x y z
N ASN A 1 -5.49 -12.64 -17.95
CA ASN A 1 -5.06 -11.41 -18.61
C ASN A 1 -4.34 -10.52 -17.59
N TYR A 2 -3.29 -9.83 -18.04
CA TYR A 2 -2.54 -8.85 -17.24
C TYR A 2 -2.26 -7.62 -18.11
N PRO A 3 -2.47 -6.36 -17.65
CA PRO A 3 -2.97 -5.98 -16.33
C PRO A 3 -4.38 -6.52 -16.01
N LEU A 4 -4.75 -6.56 -14.71
CA LEU A 4 -6.09 -6.91 -14.30
C LEU A 4 -6.97 -5.65 -14.36
N LEU A 5 -8.03 -5.68 -15.14
CA LEU A 5 -9.05 -4.63 -15.14
C LEU A 5 -10.23 -5.07 -14.26
N VAL A 6 -10.59 -4.24 -13.30
CA VAL A 6 -11.78 -4.40 -12.44
C VAL A 6 -12.77 -3.31 -12.78
N GLU A 7 -14.01 -3.72 -13.10
CA GLU A 7 -15.11 -2.79 -13.39
C GLU A 7 -16.18 -2.94 -12.33
N LYS A 8 -16.47 -1.86 -11.62
CA LYS A 8 -17.50 -1.84 -10.58
C LYS A 8 -18.03 -0.43 -10.36
N ASN A 9 -19.35 -0.31 -10.20
CA ASN A 9 -20.03 0.97 -9.90
C ASN A 9 -19.68 2.10 -10.88
N GLY A 10 -19.47 1.78 -12.16
CA GLY A 10 -19.09 2.75 -13.18
C GLY A 10 -17.61 3.11 -13.22
N PHE A 11 -16.78 2.56 -12.33
CA PHE A 11 -15.34 2.70 -12.35
C PHE A 11 -14.65 1.55 -13.07
N ARG A 12 -13.54 1.88 -13.73
CA ARG A 12 -12.61 0.97 -14.41
C ARG A 12 -11.24 1.11 -13.77
N ILE A 13 -10.81 0.15 -13.00
CA ILE A 13 -9.53 0.19 -12.27
C ILE A 13 -8.57 -0.84 -12.86
N ALA A 14 -7.45 -0.39 -13.40
CA ALA A 14 -6.37 -1.27 -13.82
C ALA A 14 -5.43 -1.55 -12.65
N MET A 15 -5.18 -2.82 -12.39
CA MET A 15 -4.32 -3.26 -11.29
C MET A 15 -3.05 -3.88 -11.83
N LEU A 16 -1.91 -3.40 -11.34
CA LEU A 16 -0.56 -3.89 -11.59
C LEU A 16 0.02 -4.46 -10.29
N ASN A 17 0.87 -5.50 -10.40
CA ASN A 17 1.51 -6.08 -9.22
C ASN A 17 2.94 -6.52 -9.58
N TYR A 18 3.92 -6.11 -8.76
CA TYR A 18 5.34 -6.42 -8.97
C TYR A 18 6.05 -6.77 -7.67
N THR A 19 7.05 -7.64 -7.77
CA THR A 19 7.91 -7.99 -6.65
C THR A 19 9.40 -7.86 -7.00
N TYR A 20 10.19 -7.44 -6.01
CA TYR A 20 11.66 -7.39 -6.16
C TYR A 20 12.28 -8.79 -6.16
N ALA A 21 11.70 -9.75 -5.42
CA ALA A 21 12.23 -11.08 -5.24
C ALA A 21 11.14 -12.14 -5.00
N ILE A 22 11.53 -13.41 -5.05
CA ILE A 22 10.69 -14.59 -4.79
C ILE A 22 11.37 -15.57 -3.83
N ASN A 23 12.33 -15.11 -3.03
CA ASN A 23 13.02 -15.88 -1.97
C ASN A 23 13.52 -17.26 -2.44
N GLY A 24 14.11 -17.34 -3.65
CA GLY A 24 14.63 -18.59 -4.22
C GLY A 24 13.57 -19.57 -4.71
N ALA A 25 12.28 -19.22 -4.65
CA ALA A 25 11.22 -20.08 -5.18
C ALA A 25 11.33 -20.24 -6.69
N THR A 26 10.96 -21.41 -7.22
CA THR A 26 10.85 -21.67 -8.66
C THR A 26 9.42 -21.40 -9.12
N VAL A 27 9.28 -20.63 -10.18
CA VAL A 27 7.98 -20.37 -10.80
C VAL A 27 7.75 -21.39 -11.91
N HIS A 28 6.72 -22.22 -11.77
CA HIS A 28 6.34 -23.21 -12.78
C HIS A 28 5.13 -22.71 -13.56
N ALA A 29 5.15 -22.91 -14.88
CA ALA A 29 3.99 -22.64 -15.73
C ALA A 29 2.74 -23.40 -15.23
N PRO A 30 1.53 -22.83 -15.27
CA PRO A 30 1.17 -21.54 -15.92
C PRO A 30 1.34 -20.30 -15.03
N ASN A 31 1.94 -20.43 -13.85
CA ASN A 31 2.09 -19.31 -12.92
C ASN A 31 3.05 -18.26 -13.48
N ILE A 32 2.75 -17.00 -13.19
CA ILE A 32 3.57 -15.84 -13.59
C ILE A 32 3.84 -14.99 -12.36
N VAL A 33 5.08 -14.58 -12.20
CA VAL A 33 5.48 -13.58 -11.20
C VAL A 33 6.11 -12.40 -11.91
N ASN A 34 5.53 -11.23 -11.76
CA ASN A 34 6.06 -10.00 -12.34
C ASN A 34 7.16 -9.45 -11.42
N ARG A 35 8.39 -9.43 -11.94
CA ARG A 35 9.54 -8.84 -11.26
C ARG A 35 9.55 -7.32 -11.50
N ILE A 36 10.12 -6.57 -10.56
CA ILE A 36 10.40 -5.15 -10.76
C ILE A 36 11.46 -5.01 -11.85
N ASP A 37 11.01 -4.63 -13.04
CA ASP A 37 11.77 -4.37 -14.24
C ASP A 37 11.12 -3.18 -14.95
N THR A 38 11.80 -2.06 -15.03
CA THR A 38 11.24 -0.82 -15.54
C THR A 38 10.84 -0.91 -17.02
N ALA A 39 11.54 -1.68 -17.84
CA ALA A 39 11.17 -1.87 -19.22
C ALA A 39 9.84 -2.63 -19.35
N LYS A 40 9.70 -3.73 -18.58
CA LYS A 40 8.46 -4.51 -18.54
C LYS A 40 7.31 -3.71 -17.93
N ILE A 41 7.55 -3.01 -16.82
CA ILE A 41 6.54 -2.17 -16.16
C ILE A 41 6.04 -1.09 -17.11
N SER A 42 6.93 -0.45 -17.90
CA SER A 42 6.51 0.54 -18.90
C SER A 42 5.54 -0.05 -19.92
N ILE A 43 5.82 -1.24 -20.45
CA ILE A 43 4.92 -1.95 -21.39
C ILE A 43 3.57 -2.25 -20.74
N ASP A 44 3.59 -2.73 -19.50
CA ASP A 44 2.38 -3.09 -18.77
C ASP A 44 1.52 -1.83 -18.45
N ILE A 45 2.16 -0.68 -18.14
CA ILE A 45 1.45 0.60 -17.92
C ILE A 45 0.82 1.09 -19.22
N GLU A 46 1.52 1.07 -20.36
CA GLU A 46 0.94 1.46 -21.64
C GLU A 46 -0.24 0.55 -22.03
N LYS A 47 -0.13 -0.74 -21.74
CA LYS A 47 -1.24 -1.67 -21.93
C LYS A 47 -2.41 -1.36 -20.98
N ALA A 48 -2.14 -1.00 -19.72
CA ALA A 48 -3.17 -0.56 -18.78
C ALA A 48 -3.88 0.70 -19.31
N LYS A 49 -3.14 1.71 -19.78
CA LYS A 49 -3.70 2.94 -20.37
C LYS A 49 -4.59 2.64 -21.57
N SER A 50 -4.21 1.68 -22.43
CA SER A 50 -5.02 1.28 -23.59
C SER A 50 -6.37 0.64 -23.23
N MET A 51 -6.55 0.26 -21.96
CA MET A 51 -7.85 -0.20 -21.44
C MET A 51 -8.75 0.95 -21.00
N GLU A 52 -8.31 2.20 -21.11
CA GLU A 52 -9.04 3.41 -20.71
C GLU A 52 -9.54 3.32 -19.25
N PRO A 53 -8.64 3.06 -18.28
CA PRO A 53 -9.02 2.98 -16.87
C PRO A 53 -9.23 4.37 -16.28
N ASP A 54 -10.06 4.44 -15.26
CA ASP A 54 -10.24 5.63 -14.41
C ASP A 54 -9.09 5.81 -13.42
N ALA A 55 -8.43 4.71 -13.06
CA ALA A 55 -7.23 4.72 -12.23
C ALA A 55 -6.35 3.50 -12.53
N ILE A 56 -5.04 3.66 -12.38
CA ILE A 56 -4.04 2.60 -12.43
C ILE A 56 -3.43 2.46 -11.03
N ILE A 57 -3.67 1.32 -10.38
CA ILE A 57 -3.15 1.05 -9.04
C ILE A 57 -2.01 0.03 -9.14
N ALA A 58 -0.82 0.40 -8.67
CA ALA A 58 0.34 -0.49 -8.59
C ALA A 58 0.51 -1.06 -7.18
N PHE A 59 0.51 -2.38 -7.06
CA PHE A 59 0.87 -3.09 -5.85
C PHE A 59 2.34 -3.47 -5.92
N MET A 60 3.14 -2.98 -4.97
CA MET A 60 4.59 -3.09 -4.99
C MET A 60 5.10 -3.88 -3.78
N HIS A 61 5.72 -5.01 -4.03
CA HIS A 61 6.44 -5.77 -3.01
C HIS A 61 7.93 -5.39 -3.07
N TRP A 62 8.34 -4.42 -2.24
CA TRP A 62 9.60 -3.69 -2.36
C TRP A 62 10.18 -3.24 -1.01
N GLY A 63 11.34 -2.58 -1.04
CA GLY A 63 11.94 -1.99 0.16
C GLY A 63 12.88 -2.94 0.90
N GLU A 64 13.16 -2.62 2.13
CA GLU A 64 13.99 -3.40 3.04
C GLU A 64 13.18 -3.85 4.25
N GLU A 65 13.34 -5.13 4.64
CA GLU A 65 12.65 -5.68 5.80
C GLU A 65 12.97 -4.90 7.09
N TYR A 66 11.92 -4.62 7.87
CA TYR A 66 11.98 -4.04 9.22
C TYR A 66 12.46 -2.58 9.30
N LYS A 67 12.58 -1.90 8.15
CA LYS A 67 12.81 -0.46 8.11
C LYS A 67 11.49 0.28 8.24
N LEU A 68 11.40 1.22 9.18
CA LEU A 68 10.21 2.07 9.36
C LEU A 68 10.14 3.19 8.34
N GLU A 69 11.32 3.60 7.80
CA GLU A 69 11.43 4.62 6.78
C GLU A 69 11.65 4.00 5.39
N PRO A 70 10.94 4.47 4.37
CA PRO A 70 11.14 3.99 3.02
C PRO A 70 12.54 4.33 2.51
N VAL A 71 13.19 3.33 1.93
CA VAL A 71 14.54 3.48 1.36
C VAL A 71 14.52 4.25 0.04
N SER A 72 15.67 4.78 -0.37
CA SER A 72 15.79 5.60 -1.58
C SER A 72 15.30 4.90 -2.85
N SER A 73 15.42 3.57 -2.94
CA SER A 73 14.92 2.80 -4.08
C SER A 73 13.39 2.80 -4.18
N GLN A 74 12.67 2.74 -3.03
CA GLN A 74 11.22 2.86 -3.00
C GLN A 74 10.78 4.25 -3.46
N LYS A 75 11.42 5.31 -2.92
CA LYS A 75 11.10 6.71 -3.27
C LYS A 75 11.28 6.97 -4.76
N LYS A 76 12.44 6.60 -5.32
CA LYS A 76 12.75 6.75 -6.75
C LYS A 76 11.80 5.94 -7.64
N MET A 77 11.43 4.74 -7.22
CA MET A 77 10.49 3.89 -7.97
C MET A 77 9.08 4.50 -7.94
N ALA A 78 8.65 5.04 -6.80
CA ALA A 78 7.35 5.72 -6.68
C ALA A 78 7.27 6.94 -7.59
N ASP A 79 8.31 7.79 -7.58
CA ASP A 79 8.39 8.97 -8.45
C ASP A 79 8.28 8.55 -9.92
N TRP A 80 9.05 7.56 -10.32
CA TRP A 80 9.06 7.04 -11.68
C TRP A 80 7.70 6.42 -12.10
N LEU A 81 7.03 5.70 -11.19
CA LEU A 81 5.69 5.13 -11.47
C LEU A 81 4.65 6.23 -11.69
N PHE A 82 4.65 7.28 -10.88
CA PHE A 82 3.77 8.44 -11.08
C PHE A 82 4.06 9.16 -12.40
N GLU A 83 5.33 9.41 -12.73
CA GLU A 83 5.73 9.97 -14.03
C GLU A 83 5.24 9.13 -15.22
N LYS A 84 5.14 7.81 -15.06
CA LYS A 84 4.60 6.89 -16.08
C LYS A 84 3.08 6.85 -16.12
N GLY A 85 2.38 7.48 -15.17
CA GLY A 85 0.92 7.60 -15.14
C GLY A 85 0.21 6.55 -14.27
N VAL A 86 0.93 5.90 -13.34
CA VAL A 86 0.28 5.18 -12.24
C VAL A 86 -0.40 6.22 -11.35
N THR A 87 -1.64 5.97 -10.94
CA THR A 87 -2.41 6.92 -10.12
C THR A 87 -2.25 6.70 -8.63
N HIS A 88 -2.16 5.44 -8.20
CA HIS A 88 -2.00 5.11 -6.79
C HIS A 88 -1.02 3.95 -6.62
N ILE A 89 -0.28 3.96 -5.50
CA ILE A 89 0.72 2.94 -5.18
C ILE A 89 0.47 2.39 -3.78
N ILE A 90 0.37 1.06 -3.69
CA ILE A 90 0.22 0.32 -2.43
C ILE A 90 1.40 -0.62 -2.27
N GLY A 91 2.22 -0.35 -1.28
CA GLY A 91 3.43 -1.11 -0.98
C GLY A 91 3.27 -2.16 0.12
N GLY A 92 4.18 -3.09 0.12
CA GLY A 92 4.37 -4.13 1.14
C GLY A 92 5.76 -4.74 1.03
N HIS A 93 6.10 -5.70 1.84
CA HIS A 93 7.36 -6.40 2.02
C HIS A 93 8.13 -5.99 3.29
N PRO A 94 8.26 -4.71 3.69
CA PRO A 94 9.04 -4.36 4.88
C PRO A 94 8.56 -5.04 6.17
N HIS A 95 7.38 -5.65 6.18
CA HIS A 95 6.75 -6.29 7.35
C HIS A 95 6.44 -5.32 8.49
N VAL A 96 6.63 -4.06 8.28
CA VAL A 96 6.28 -2.95 9.17
C VAL A 96 5.47 -1.92 8.40
N VAL A 97 4.66 -1.15 9.10
CA VAL A 97 3.95 -0.03 8.46
C VAL A 97 4.98 1.08 8.19
N GLU A 98 5.04 1.53 6.95
CA GLU A 98 5.80 2.69 6.52
C GLU A 98 4.87 3.88 6.24
N PRO A 99 5.39 5.11 6.10
CA PRO A 99 4.59 6.30 5.82
C PRO A 99 3.65 6.18 4.63
N ILE A 100 2.55 6.95 4.69
CA ILE A 100 1.64 7.18 3.58
C ILE A 100 1.68 8.66 3.20
N GLU A 101 1.51 8.94 1.91
CA GLU A 101 1.52 10.27 1.34
C GLU A 101 0.32 10.46 0.42
N ILE A 102 -0.29 11.64 0.43
CA ILE A 102 -1.15 12.10 -0.65
C ILE A 102 -0.35 13.12 -1.44
N ARG A 103 0.09 12.74 -2.61
CA ARG A 103 0.82 13.63 -3.52
C ARG A 103 -0.14 14.35 -4.44
N THR A 104 0.12 15.63 -4.68
CA THR A 104 -0.65 16.43 -5.63
C THR A 104 0.19 16.67 -6.87
N ASP A 105 -0.32 16.28 -8.03
CA ASP A 105 0.29 16.65 -9.31
C ASP A 105 0.22 18.17 -9.48
N SER A 106 1.37 18.80 -9.70
CA SER A 106 1.49 20.26 -9.77
C SER A 106 0.87 20.88 -11.02
N ILE A 107 0.58 20.08 -12.06
CA ILE A 107 0.03 20.52 -13.33
C ILE A 107 -1.49 20.32 -13.35
N THR A 108 -1.94 19.12 -12.99
CA THR A 108 -3.36 18.73 -13.06
C THR A 108 -4.13 19.01 -11.77
N GLY A 109 -3.43 19.13 -10.63
CA GLY A 109 -4.02 19.20 -9.29
C GLY A 109 -4.58 17.87 -8.80
N GLU A 110 -4.40 16.78 -9.54
CA GLU A 110 -4.87 15.46 -9.14
C GLU A 110 -4.10 14.94 -7.94
N LYS A 111 -4.83 14.22 -7.07
CA LYS A 111 -4.26 13.63 -5.86
C LYS A 111 -3.98 12.15 -6.07
N HIS A 112 -2.80 11.72 -5.63
CA HIS A 112 -2.30 10.37 -5.77
C HIS A 112 -1.94 9.81 -4.40
N LEU A 113 -2.46 8.61 -4.08
CA LEU A 113 -2.09 7.90 -2.85
C LEU A 113 -0.79 7.13 -3.07
N LEU A 114 0.14 7.28 -2.13
CA LEU A 114 1.32 6.45 -1.97
C LEU A 114 1.36 5.88 -0.56
N ALA A 115 1.18 4.57 -0.43
CA ALA A 115 1.45 3.84 0.79
C ALA A 115 2.72 3.01 0.59
N TYR A 116 3.79 3.31 1.30
CA TYR A 116 5.06 2.61 1.12
C TYR A 116 5.01 1.17 1.65
N SER A 117 4.35 0.92 2.78
CA SER A 117 4.07 -0.43 3.28
C SER A 117 2.89 -0.44 4.25
N LEU A 118 1.97 -1.38 4.06
CA LEU A 118 0.83 -1.58 4.96
C LEU A 118 1.17 -2.44 6.20
N GLY A 119 2.37 -3.00 6.30
CA GLY A 119 2.75 -3.92 7.35
C GLY A 119 2.22 -5.34 7.14
N ASN A 120 2.02 -6.06 8.25
CA ASN A 120 1.56 -7.45 8.25
C ASN A 120 0.09 -7.56 8.68
N PHE A 121 -0.80 -8.07 7.81
CA PHE A 121 -2.22 -8.26 8.17
C PHE A 121 -2.40 -9.40 9.19
N LEU A 122 -1.94 -10.59 8.88
CA LEU A 122 -1.89 -11.74 9.80
C LEU A 122 -0.50 -12.33 9.76
N SER A 123 0.24 -12.18 10.85
CA SER A 123 1.63 -12.63 10.90
C SER A 123 1.95 -13.30 12.23
N ASN A 124 2.85 -14.25 12.15
CA ASN A 124 3.44 -14.93 13.32
C ASN A 124 4.81 -14.30 13.66
N SER A 125 5.17 -13.17 13.05
CA SER A 125 6.43 -12.49 13.36
C SER A 125 6.43 -12.00 14.81
N THR A 126 7.56 -12.17 15.49
CA THR A 126 7.79 -11.68 16.85
C THR A 126 8.79 -10.53 16.88
N ARG A 127 9.23 -10.07 15.71
CA ARG A 127 10.15 -8.94 15.62
C ARG A 127 9.44 -7.65 16.00
N GLN A 128 10.20 -6.71 16.54
CA GLN A 128 9.69 -5.39 16.88
C GLN A 128 9.03 -4.73 15.66
N ASN A 129 7.89 -4.05 15.88
CA ASN A 129 7.09 -3.33 14.89
C ASN A 129 6.40 -4.19 13.82
N THR A 130 6.57 -5.51 13.79
CA THR A 130 5.94 -6.38 12.77
C THR A 130 4.54 -6.88 13.15
N TYR A 131 4.04 -6.48 14.30
CA TYR A 131 2.70 -6.81 14.80
C TYR A 131 1.66 -5.72 14.53
N ALA A 132 2.07 -4.66 13.86
CA ALA A 132 1.17 -3.59 13.42
C ALA A 132 0.86 -3.73 11.93
N GLU A 133 -0.37 -3.38 11.57
CA GLU A 133 -0.85 -3.32 10.21
C GLU A 133 -1.68 -2.06 9.99
N MET A 134 -1.78 -1.65 8.75
CA MET A 134 -2.60 -0.53 8.32
C MET A 134 -3.55 -1.00 7.20
N THR A 135 -4.83 -0.62 7.32
CA THR A 135 -5.76 -0.65 6.20
C THR A 135 -6.00 0.78 5.73
N ILE A 136 -6.19 0.93 4.42
CA ILE A 136 -6.51 2.21 3.81
C ILE A 136 -7.88 2.09 3.15
N ARG A 137 -8.74 3.06 3.40
CA ARG A 137 -9.97 3.29 2.66
C ARG A 137 -9.77 4.50 1.76
N LEU A 138 -9.88 4.27 0.47
CA LEU A 138 -9.78 5.30 -0.56
C LEU A 138 -11.13 5.46 -1.22
N ASP A 139 -11.80 6.58 -0.99
CA ASP A 139 -13.05 6.92 -1.65
C ASP A 139 -12.74 7.77 -2.89
N MET A 140 -13.27 7.33 -4.03
CA MET A 140 -13.11 8.03 -5.30
C MET A 140 -14.46 8.47 -5.83
N GLU A 141 -14.49 9.64 -6.43
CA GLU A 141 -15.64 10.18 -7.13
C GLU A 141 -15.31 10.37 -8.61
N LYS A 142 -16.31 10.17 -9.45
CA LYS A 142 -16.21 10.32 -10.90
C LYS A 142 -17.33 11.19 -11.41
N ASP A 143 -16.94 12.32 -11.99
CA ASP A 143 -17.82 13.17 -12.81
C ASP A 143 -17.22 13.29 -14.23
N SER A 144 -16.69 14.44 -14.60
CA SER A 144 -15.87 14.62 -15.81
C SER A 144 -14.43 14.10 -15.63
N THR A 145 -13.97 14.01 -14.38
CA THR A 145 -12.66 13.49 -13.98
C THR A 145 -12.82 12.57 -12.78
N VAL A 146 -11.80 11.76 -12.49
CA VAL A 146 -11.76 10.92 -11.29
C VAL A 146 -10.89 11.60 -10.25
N ARG A 147 -11.37 11.69 -9.01
CA ARG A 147 -10.64 12.29 -7.91
C ARG A 147 -10.78 11.49 -6.63
N ILE A 148 -9.81 11.61 -5.74
CA ILE A 148 -9.93 11.16 -4.36
C ILE A 148 -10.86 12.13 -3.63
N SER A 149 -11.98 11.64 -3.11
CA SER A 149 -12.90 12.41 -2.26
C SER A 149 -12.56 12.25 -0.78
N ASN A 150 -12.07 11.08 -0.38
CA ASN A 150 -11.63 10.81 0.99
C ASN A 150 -10.53 9.75 1.01
N CYS A 151 -9.66 9.84 2.01
CA CYS A 151 -8.64 8.82 2.29
C CYS A 151 -8.49 8.66 3.80
N ASP A 152 -8.97 7.53 4.31
CA ASP A 152 -8.89 7.16 5.72
C ASP A 152 -7.92 6.00 5.90
N TYR A 153 -7.32 5.90 7.08
CA TYR A 153 -6.59 4.70 7.48
C TYR A 153 -7.02 4.21 8.85
N SER A 154 -6.86 2.94 9.07
CA SER A 154 -7.04 2.32 10.39
C SER A 154 -5.83 1.49 10.73
N LEU A 155 -5.36 1.59 11.96
CA LEU A 155 -4.26 0.77 12.48
C LEU A 155 -4.81 -0.40 13.28
N TYR A 156 -4.17 -1.54 13.15
CA TYR A 156 -4.52 -2.76 13.84
C TYR A 156 -3.29 -3.39 14.48
N PHE A 157 -3.54 -4.15 15.52
CA PHE A 157 -2.54 -4.94 16.22
C PHE A 157 -2.84 -6.42 16.06
N VAL A 158 -1.85 -7.18 15.65
CA VAL A 158 -1.94 -8.63 15.53
C VAL A 158 -1.45 -9.28 16.82
N SER A 159 -2.35 -9.91 17.53
CA SER A 159 -2.02 -10.70 18.73
C SER A 159 -2.05 -12.19 18.41
N ASN A 160 -1.13 -12.93 19.01
CA ASN A 160 -1.05 -14.36 18.88
C ASN A 160 -0.90 -15.02 20.27
N PRO A 161 -1.93 -14.90 21.14
CA PRO A 161 -1.87 -15.47 22.47
C PRO A 161 -1.81 -16.99 22.40
N PRO A 162 -1.01 -17.65 23.24
CA PRO A 162 -1.02 -19.10 23.34
C PRO A 162 -2.38 -19.56 23.91
N ASN A 163 -3.03 -20.48 23.22
CA ASN A 163 -4.25 -21.11 23.70
C ASN A 163 -4.13 -22.62 23.51
N ASN A 164 -3.96 -23.37 24.62
CA ASN A 164 -3.86 -24.84 24.64
C ASN A 164 -2.87 -25.40 23.61
N GLY A 165 -1.69 -24.75 23.44
CA GLY A 165 -0.67 -25.16 22.49
C GLY A 165 -0.95 -24.82 21.03
N ARG A 166 -2.09 -24.19 20.72
CA ARG A 166 -2.42 -23.69 19.38
C ARG A 166 -2.25 -22.17 19.32
N LYS A 167 -1.69 -21.69 18.23
CA LYS A 167 -1.61 -20.24 17.95
C LYS A 167 -3.01 -19.75 17.54
N GLN A 168 -3.49 -18.69 18.19
CA GLN A 168 -4.74 -18.01 17.82
C GLN A 168 -4.45 -16.58 17.42
N PHE A 169 -4.31 -16.34 16.13
CA PHE A 169 -4.17 -14.97 15.61
C PHE A 169 -5.47 -14.20 15.80
N ARG A 170 -5.35 -12.99 16.33
CA ARG A 170 -6.45 -12.05 16.47
C ARG A 170 -5.98 -10.68 16.05
N ILE A 171 -6.84 -9.98 15.34
CA ILE A 171 -6.63 -8.61 14.90
C ILE A 171 -7.50 -7.73 15.79
N TYR A 172 -6.89 -6.73 16.40
CA TYR A 172 -7.57 -5.74 17.22
C TYR A 172 -7.38 -4.37 16.61
N PRO A 173 -8.45 -3.58 16.46
CA PRO A 173 -8.28 -2.16 16.14
C PRO A 173 -7.48 -1.49 17.26
N VAL A 174 -6.60 -0.59 16.88
CA VAL A 174 -5.83 0.21 17.84
C VAL A 174 -6.73 1.32 18.41
N THR A 175 -7.76 0.90 19.17
CA THR A 175 -8.43 1.77 20.13
C THR A 175 -7.66 1.66 21.44
N VAL A 176 -6.80 2.61 21.70
CA VAL A 176 -5.67 2.43 22.61
C VAL A 176 -6.05 2.64 24.07
N PRO A 177 -5.79 1.68 24.99
CA PRO A 177 -5.66 2.01 26.40
C PRO A 177 -4.45 2.94 26.59
N ASP A 178 -4.58 3.95 27.46
CA ASP A 178 -3.58 5.01 27.70
C ASP A 178 -2.13 4.51 27.90
N SER A 179 -1.92 3.30 28.40
CA SER A 179 -0.61 2.71 28.63
C SER A 179 0.16 2.30 27.36
N LEU A 180 -0.54 2.11 26.24
CA LEU A 180 0.07 1.79 24.93
C LEU A 180 0.11 3.03 23.99
N LEU A 181 -0.63 4.08 24.32
CA LEU A 181 -0.76 5.33 23.55
C LEU A 181 0.60 5.92 23.20
N ASN A 182 1.54 6.02 24.11
CA ASN A 182 2.83 6.66 23.85
C ASN A 182 3.70 5.91 22.84
N ALA A 183 3.67 4.59 22.85
CA ALA A 183 4.40 3.79 21.86
C ALA A 183 3.73 3.89 20.48
N PHE A 184 2.41 3.92 20.46
CA PHE A 184 1.63 4.06 19.23
C PHE A 184 1.59 5.50 18.71
N GLU A 185 1.60 6.52 19.57
CA GLU A 185 1.65 7.92 19.12
C GLU A 185 2.95 8.25 18.39
N SER A 186 4.08 7.72 18.85
CA SER A 186 5.33 7.87 18.11
C SER A 186 5.25 7.18 16.75
N TYR A 187 4.56 6.04 16.67
CA TYR A 187 4.33 5.28 15.45
C TYR A 187 3.34 6.00 14.51
N ARG A 188 2.25 6.57 15.04
CA ARG A 188 1.30 7.40 14.27
C ARG A 188 1.97 8.62 13.65
N LYS A 189 2.75 9.36 14.42
CA LYS A 189 3.53 10.51 13.91
C LYS A 189 4.52 10.12 12.82
N HIS A 190 5.01 8.89 12.86
CA HIS A 190 5.89 8.35 11.84
C HIS A 190 5.15 8.00 10.54
N ILE A 191 3.91 7.51 10.63
CA ILE A 191 3.09 7.08 9.48
C ILE A 191 2.54 8.28 8.71
N ALA A 192 2.04 9.31 9.43
CA ALA A 192 1.44 10.50 8.82
C ALA A 192 2.52 11.56 8.60
N THR A 193 3.02 11.69 7.39
CA THR A 193 3.88 12.81 7.04
C THR A 193 3.05 14.08 6.81
N ASP A 194 3.58 15.24 7.17
CA ASP A 194 2.90 16.57 7.11
C ASP A 194 2.42 16.99 5.69
N THR A 195 2.69 16.18 4.69
CA THR A 195 2.25 16.39 3.30
C THR A 195 0.79 15.99 3.03
N ILE A 196 0.09 15.44 4.02
CA ILE A 196 -1.31 15.06 3.89
C ILE A 196 -2.17 16.30 4.09
N SER A 197 -2.52 16.97 3.01
CA SER A 197 -3.41 18.13 3.01
C SER A 197 -4.91 17.77 3.11
N ALA A 198 -5.26 16.49 3.13
CA ALA A 198 -6.61 16.02 3.46
C ALA A 198 -6.60 15.42 4.87
N PRO A 199 -7.61 15.69 5.71
CA PRO A 199 -7.69 15.06 7.02
C PRO A 199 -7.76 13.55 6.81
N LEU A 200 -6.75 12.83 7.28
CA LEU A 200 -6.88 11.40 7.50
C LEU A 200 -7.79 11.25 8.72
N ASN A 201 -9.03 10.88 8.49
CA ASN A 201 -9.91 10.54 9.58
C ASN A 201 -9.61 9.09 9.97
N GLU A 202 -9.27 8.88 11.24
CA GLU A 202 -9.26 7.54 11.79
C GLU A 202 -10.71 7.06 11.90
N THR A 203 -11.05 6.02 11.18
CA THR A 203 -12.32 5.33 11.41
C THR A 203 -12.14 4.40 12.61
N ASN A 204 -12.90 4.66 13.67
CA ASN A 204 -13.04 3.78 14.83
C ASN A 204 -13.60 2.40 14.44
#